data_94a859fd03fc754635f8a9627c22cb3b
#
_entry.id   94a859fd03fc754635f8a9627c22cb3b
#
_cell.length_a   1.000
_cell.length_b   1.000
_cell.length_c   1.000
_cell.angle_alpha   90.00
_cell.angle_beta   90.00
_cell.angle_gamma   90.00
#
_symmetry.space_group_name_H-M   'P 1'
#
loop_
_entity.id
_entity.type
_entity.pdbx_description
1 polymer ?
#
loop_
_entity_poly.entity_id
_entity_poly.type
_entity_poly.pdbx_seq_one_letter_code
_entity_poly.pdbx_strand_id
1 'polypeptide(L)'
;MSHSTEEIPHESYAKQLEKTDGKPVSTYVPFRNGLFLATAASIALSKKCDVIYYGAHADDAAGNAYPDCSEVFYNAMNTAVYEGSGRQLKIEAPLVTWNKAMVVKKGLELKVPYELTWSCYEGGDKPCMKCGTCIDRIKAFEANNVKDPVLGE
;
A
#
# COMPACT_ATOMS: atom_id res chain seq x y z
N MET A 1 17.76 2.12 8.82
CA MET A 1 16.76 1.24 8.18
C MET A 1 16.94 -0.14 8.77
N SER A 2 15.92 -0.69 9.41
CA SER A 2 16.03 -2.07 9.89
C SER A 2 15.97 -2.96 8.65
N HIS A 3 17.07 -3.63 8.34
CA HIS A 3 17.02 -4.75 7.43
C HIS A 3 16.40 -5.90 8.20
N SER A 4 15.15 -6.25 7.90
CA SER A 4 14.62 -7.53 8.32
C SER A 4 15.50 -8.60 7.66
N THR A 5 16.18 -9.39 8.48
CA THR A 5 16.92 -10.57 8.03
C THR A 5 15.99 -11.78 7.95
N GLU A 6 14.71 -11.58 8.20
CA GLU A 6 13.69 -12.62 8.16
C GLU A 6 13.31 -12.91 6.70
N GLU A 7 13.08 -14.18 6.41
CA GLU A 7 12.57 -14.62 5.12
C GLU A 7 11.17 -14.04 4.86
N ILE A 8 10.85 -13.81 3.60
CA ILE A 8 9.51 -13.32 3.20
C ILE A 8 8.47 -14.40 3.53
N PRO A 9 7.44 -14.11 4.36
CA PRO A 9 6.44 -15.11 4.70
C PRO A 9 5.62 -15.57 3.49
N HIS A 10 5.53 -16.89 3.29
CA HIS A 10 4.75 -17.52 2.22
C HIS A 10 3.35 -17.90 2.71
N GLU A 11 2.62 -16.92 3.24
CA GLU A 11 1.27 -17.10 3.75
C GLU A 11 0.47 -15.79 3.67
N SER A 12 -0.86 -15.89 3.82
CA SER A 12 -1.74 -14.71 3.80
C SER A 12 -1.48 -13.79 5.00
N TYR A 13 -1.76 -12.49 4.86
CA TYR A 13 -1.65 -11.55 5.97
C TYR A 13 -2.52 -11.92 7.17
N ALA A 14 -3.70 -12.51 6.97
CA ALA A 14 -4.54 -13.01 8.06
C ALA A 14 -3.79 -14.01 8.93
N LYS A 15 -3.11 -15.01 8.32
CA LYS A 15 -2.30 -15.98 9.06
C LYS A 15 -1.08 -15.36 9.73
N GLN A 16 -0.44 -14.39 9.08
CA GLN A 16 0.67 -13.67 9.69
C GLN A 16 0.22 -12.91 10.95
N LEU A 17 -0.91 -12.22 10.88
CA LEU A 17 -1.47 -11.45 11.99
C LEU A 17 -1.89 -12.32 13.19
N GLU A 18 -2.37 -13.54 12.96
CA GLU A 18 -2.63 -14.50 14.03
C GLU A 18 -1.37 -14.81 14.87
N LYS A 19 -0.18 -14.72 14.26
CA LYS A 19 1.11 -15.00 14.91
C LYS A 19 1.74 -13.78 15.57
N THR A 20 1.31 -12.57 15.20
CA THR A 20 1.97 -11.33 15.65
C THR A 20 1.36 -10.71 16.90
N ASP A 21 0.28 -11.29 17.44
CA ASP A 21 -0.44 -10.75 18.61
C ASP A 21 -0.76 -9.25 18.47
N GLY A 22 -1.32 -8.87 17.31
CA GLY A 22 -1.70 -7.49 16.99
C GLY A 22 -0.54 -6.55 16.65
N LYS A 23 0.69 -7.07 16.53
CA LYS A 23 1.85 -6.30 16.05
C LYS A 23 1.90 -6.28 14.53
N PRO A 24 2.56 -5.28 13.92
CA PRO A 24 2.79 -5.26 12.48
C PRO A 24 3.48 -6.52 11.96
N VAL A 25 3.21 -6.88 10.70
CA VAL A 25 3.84 -8.02 10.03
C VAL A 25 5.34 -7.78 9.80
N SER A 26 6.13 -8.86 9.62
CA SER A 26 7.60 -8.78 9.48
C SER A 26 8.07 -7.96 8.28
N THR A 27 7.25 -7.84 7.24
CA THR A 27 7.52 -7.02 6.05
C THR A 27 7.24 -5.52 6.25
N TYR A 28 6.71 -5.13 7.42
CA TYR A 28 6.51 -3.73 7.74
C TYR A 28 7.84 -3.01 7.98
N VAL A 29 8.10 -1.98 7.21
CA VAL A 29 9.22 -1.05 7.44
C VAL A 29 8.70 0.10 8.31
N PRO A 30 9.15 0.22 9.58
CA PRO A 30 8.57 1.17 10.52
C PRO A 30 8.54 2.60 9.99
N PHE A 31 7.33 3.18 9.97
CA PHE A 31 7.08 4.58 9.61
C PHE A 31 7.58 4.99 8.21
N ARG A 32 7.77 4.05 7.28
CA ARG A 32 8.27 4.35 5.93
C ARG A 32 7.36 5.32 5.17
N ASN A 33 6.04 5.14 5.25
CA ASN A 33 5.09 6.04 4.61
C ASN A 33 5.10 7.44 5.21
N GLY A 34 5.33 7.57 6.51
CA GLY A 34 5.53 8.88 7.16
C GLY A 34 6.74 9.62 6.61
N LEU A 35 7.86 8.92 6.46
CA LEU A 35 9.06 9.48 5.83
C LEU A 35 8.81 9.92 4.38
N PHE A 36 8.15 9.06 3.59
CA PHE A 36 7.86 9.38 2.19
C PHE A 36 6.92 10.58 2.06
N LEU A 37 5.86 10.65 2.87
CA LEU A 37 4.93 11.77 2.85
C LEU A 37 5.58 13.08 3.31
N ALA A 38 6.43 13.06 4.34
CA ALA A 38 7.17 14.24 4.77
C ALA A 38 8.15 14.74 3.69
N THR A 39 8.87 13.82 3.03
CA THR A 39 9.79 14.15 1.92
C THR A 39 9.01 14.69 0.72
N ALA A 40 7.91 14.04 0.35
CA ALA A 40 7.05 14.47 -0.73
C ALA A 40 6.46 15.86 -0.46
N ALA A 41 6.09 16.18 0.80
CA ALA A 41 5.58 17.49 1.17
C ALA A 41 6.61 18.59 0.94
N SER A 42 7.87 18.37 1.34
CA SER A 42 8.95 19.33 1.09
C SER A 42 9.18 19.58 -0.40
N ILE A 43 9.19 18.50 -1.21
CA ILE A 43 9.35 18.58 -2.67
C ILE A 43 8.14 19.28 -3.29
N ALA A 44 6.91 18.92 -2.92
CA ALA A 44 5.68 19.49 -3.45
C ALA A 44 5.63 21.02 -3.22
N LEU A 45 5.95 21.48 -2.02
CA LEU A 45 6.02 22.92 -1.72
C LEU A 45 7.06 23.63 -2.57
N SER A 46 8.24 23.04 -2.78
CA SER A 46 9.27 23.63 -3.65
C SER A 46 8.83 23.71 -5.12
N LYS A 47 7.92 22.83 -5.54
CA LYS A 47 7.33 22.78 -6.88
C LYS A 47 6.00 23.55 -7.00
N LYS A 48 5.56 24.20 -5.92
CA LYS A 48 4.28 24.92 -5.85
C LYS A 48 3.07 24.03 -6.17
N CYS A 49 3.13 22.77 -5.75
CA CYS A 49 1.97 21.88 -5.77
C CYS A 49 1.08 22.17 -4.56
N ASP A 50 -0.21 21.91 -4.70
CA ASP A 50 -1.23 22.09 -3.66
C ASP A 50 -1.75 20.76 -3.10
N VAL A 51 -1.41 19.63 -3.74
CA VAL A 51 -1.86 18.30 -3.36
C VAL A 51 -0.80 17.22 -3.56
N ILE A 52 -0.78 16.24 -2.64
CA ILE A 52 -0.06 14.97 -2.77
C ILE A 52 -1.10 13.86 -2.78
N TYR A 53 -1.03 12.95 -3.75
CA TYR A 53 -1.84 11.73 -3.73
C TYR A 53 -1.11 10.58 -3.06
N TYR A 54 -1.81 9.91 -2.15
CA TYR A 54 -1.30 8.78 -1.38
C TYR A 54 -2.14 7.53 -1.64
N GLY A 55 -1.49 6.45 -2.07
CA GLY A 55 -2.13 5.24 -2.58
C GLY A 55 -2.44 4.15 -1.53
N ALA A 56 -2.50 4.48 -0.22
CA ALA A 56 -2.88 3.52 0.81
C ALA A 56 -4.31 3.03 0.63
N HIS A 57 -4.57 1.77 1.01
CA HIS A 57 -5.89 1.16 0.98
C HIS A 57 -6.15 0.33 2.25
N ALA A 58 -7.44 0.04 2.54
CA ALA A 58 -7.88 -0.54 3.80
C ALA A 58 -7.25 -1.90 4.13
N ASP A 59 -7.03 -2.77 3.13
CA ASP A 59 -6.51 -4.12 3.38
C ASP A 59 -5.09 -4.09 3.95
N ASP A 60 -4.26 -3.14 3.55
CA ASP A 60 -2.89 -3.00 4.08
C ASP A 60 -2.91 -2.57 5.57
N ALA A 61 -3.92 -1.83 6.01
CA ALA A 61 -4.08 -1.43 7.40
C ALA A 61 -4.77 -2.49 8.27
N ALA A 62 -5.44 -3.46 7.65
CA ALA A 62 -6.25 -4.44 8.33
C ALA A 62 -5.45 -5.19 9.41
N GLY A 63 -6.03 -5.34 10.61
CA GLY A 63 -5.39 -6.02 11.73
C GLY A 63 -4.06 -5.41 12.18
N ASN A 64 -3.79 -4.14 11.84
CA ASN A 64 -2.53 -3.46 12.13
C ASN A 64 -1.31 -4.01 11.35
N ALA A 65 -1.52 -4.64 10.20
CA ALA A 65 -0.44 -5.18 9.37
C ALA A 65 0.58 -4.09 8.98
N TYR A 66 0.08 -2.97 8.46
CA TYR A 66 0.86 -1.77 8.10
C TYR A 66 0.17 -0.53 8.70
N PRO A 67 0.49 -0.14 9.94
CA PRO A 67 -0.19 0.94 10.66
C PRO A 67 -0.20 2.27 9.90
N ASP A 68 0.87 2.54 9.17
CA ASP A 68 1.05 3.75 8.37
C ASP A 68 0.34 3.74 7.01
N CYS A 69 -0.53 2.73 6.78
CA CYS A 69 -1.52 2.71 5.70
C CYS A 69 -2.95 3.00 6.18
N SER A 70 -3.16 3.19 7.49
CA SER A 70 -4.48 3.39 8.07
C SER A 70 -5.09 4.77 7.75
N GLU A 71 -6.42 4.85 7.76
CA GLU A 71 -7.14 6.12 7.62
C GLU A 71 -6.80 7.08 8.76
N VAL A 72 -6.61 6.58 9.99
CA VAL A 72 -6.20 7.38 11.14
C VAL A 72 -4.83 8.02 10.90
N PHE A 73 -3.88 7.23 10.42
CA PHE A 73 -2.55 7.73 10.08
C PHE A 73 -2.62 8.78 8.95
N TYR A 74 -3.36 8.49 7.89
CA TYR A 74 -3.57 9.44 6.79
C TYR A 74 -4.12 10.79 7.29
N ASN A 75 -5.17 10.77 8.10
CA ASN A 75 -5.78 11.99 8.63
C ASN A 75 -4.79 12.81 9.49
N ALA A 76 -4.01 12.12 10.33
CA ALA A 76 -2.99 12.76 11.16
C ALA A 76 -1.87 13.40 10.30
N MET A 77 -1.36 12.68 9.31
CA MET A 77 -0.32 13.18 8.40
C MET A 77 -0.84 14.33 7.52
N ASN A 78 -2.07 14.23 7.02
CA ASN A 78 -2.69 15.32 6.26
C ASN A 78 -2.80 16.58 7.12
N THR A 79 -3.26 16.47 8.36
CA THR A 79 -3.31 17.60 9.30
C THR A 79 -1.93 18.21 9.53
N ALA A 80 -0.91 17.37 9.79
CA ALA A 80 0.45 17.84 10.02
C ALA A 80 1.04 18.57 8.80
N VAL A 81 0.85 18.01 7.60
CA VAL A 81 1.31 18.62 6.34
C VAL A 81 0.56 19.91 6.05
N TYR A 82 -0.77 19.92 6.22
CA TYR A 82 -1.59 21.10 5.98
C TYR A 82 -1.18 22.27 6.89
N GLU A 83 -1.16 22.09 8.20
CA GLU A 83 -0.79 23.15 9.13
C GLU A 83 0.70 23.51 9.00
N GLY A 84 1.60 22.53 8.86
CA GLY A 84 3.03 22.76 8.71
C GLY A 84 3.44 23.47 7.41
N SER A 85 2.61 23.38 6.36
CA SER A 85 2.82 24.11 5.12
C SER A 85 2.22 25.53 5.12
N GLY A 86 1.64 25.99 6.23
CA GLY A 86 0.85 27.23 6.27
C GLY A 86 -0.41 27.13 5.43
N ARG A 87 -1.02 25.93 5.42
CA ARG A 87 -2.28 25.60 4.74
C ARG A 87 -2.23 25.63 3.21
N GLN A 88 -1.05 25.45 2.65
CA GLN A 88 -0.83 25.50 1.20
C GLN A 88 -0.87 24.12 0.54
N LEU A 89 -0.62 23.04 1.30
CA LEU A 89 -0.49 21.69 0.77
C LEU A 89 -1.37 20.72 1.56
N LYS A 90 -2.04 19.82 0.87
CA LYS A 90 -2.81 18.73 1.49
C LYS A 90 -2.41 17.37 0.93
N ILE A 91 -2.71 16.31 1.69
CA ILE A 91 -2.61 14.92 1.23
C ILE A 91 -4.03 14.43 0.91
N GLU A 92 -4.20 13.79 -0.22
CA GLU A 92 -5.43 13.10 -0.61
C GLU A 92 -5.16 11.59 -0.73
N ALA A 93 -5.97 10.79 -0.06
CA ALA A 93 -5.87 9.34 -0.07
C ALA A 93 -7.20 8.70 -0.55
N PRO A 94 -7.50 8.78 -1.85
CA PRO A 94 -8.82 8.41 -2.38
C PRO A 94 -9.17 6.93 -2.24
N LEU A 95 -8.18 6.07 -1.97
CA LEU A 95 -8.35 4.63 -1.86
C LEU A 95 -8.31 4.13 -0.40
N VAL A 96 -8.11 5.00 0.59
CA VAL A 96 -7.81 4.62 1.98
C VAL A 96 -8.88 3.75 2.64
N THR A 97 -10.14 3.89 2.22
CA THR A 97 -11.28 3.08 2.69
C THR A 97 -11.62 1.88 1.79
N TRP A 98 -10.89 1.71 0.69
CA TRP A 98 -11.18 0.66 -0.29
C TRP A 98 -10.40 -0.61 0.04
N ASN A 99 -11.03 -1.76 -0.25
CA ASN A 99 -10.28 -3.02 -0.31
C ASN A 99 -9.55 -3.17 -1.66
N LYS A 100 -8.62 -4.10 -1.74
CA LYS A 100 -7.80 -4.32 -2.95
C LYS A 100 -8.65 -4.71 -4.18
N ALA A 101 -9.75 -5.44 -3.98
CA ALA A 101 -10.65 -5.78 -5.08
C ALA A 101 -11.32 -4.54 -5.70
N MET A 102 -11.72 -3.57 -4.88
CA MET A 102 -12.24 -2.28 -5.36
C MET A 102 -11.18 -1.48 -6.11
N VAL A 103 -9.94 -1.49 -5.63
CA VAL A 103 -8.81 -0.84 -6.31
C VAL A 103 -8.57 -1.47 -7.68
N VAL A 104 -8.53 -2.81 -7.75
CA VAL A 104 -8.40 -3.54 -9.04
C VAL A 104 -9.56 -3.23 -9.96
N LYS A 105 -10.81 -3.26 -9.47
CA LYS A 105 -11.99 -2.91 -10.26
C LYS A 105 -11.87 -1.53 -10.91
N LYS A 106 -11.50 -0.52 -10.10
CA LYS A 106 -11.32 0.84 -10.61
C LYS A 106 -10.18 0.92 -11.64
N GLY A 107 -9.08 0.22 -11.39
CA GLY A 107 -7.97 0.16 -12.34
C GLY A 107 -8.35 -0.49 -13.68
N LEU A 108 -9.18 -1.55 -13.67
CA LEU A 108 -9.73 -2.16 -14.88
C LEU A 108 -10.62 -1.19 -15.67
N GLU A 109 -11.50 -0.44 -14.96
CA GLU A 109 -12.32 0.62 -15.57
C GLU A 109 -11.46 1.71 -16.22
N LEU A 110 -10.34 2.08 -15.59
CA LEU A 110 -9.40 3.08 -16.07
C LEU A 110 -8.37 2.53 -17.07
N LYS A 111 -8.46 1.24 -17.41
CA LYS A 111 -7.52 0.54 -18.31
C LYS A 111 -6.06 0.66 -17.86
N VAL A 112 -5.82 0.52 -16.55
CA VAL A 112 -4.46 0.46 -16.01
C VAL A 112 -3.73 -0.73 -16.62
N PRO A 113 -2.50 -0.55 -17.15
CA PRO A 113 -1.71 -1.65 -17.72
C PRO A 113 -1.14 -2.54 -16.61
N TYR A 114 -1.99 -3.41 -16.06
CA TYR A 114 -1.64 -4.26 -14.91
C TYR A 114 -0.49 -5.22 -15.17
N GLU A 115 -0.23 -5.58 -16.42
CA GLU A 115 0.93 -6.37 -16.85
C GLU A 115 2.28 -5.68 -16.56
N LEU A 116 2.27 -4.35 -16.40
CA LEU A 116 3.44 -3.55 -16.05
C LEU A 116 3.57 -3.31 -14.53
N THR A 117 2.64 -3.82 -13.72
CA THR A 117 2.63 -3.59 -12.27
C THR A 117 3.23 -4.76 -11.51
N TRP A 118 3.89 -4.48 -10.39
CA TRP A 118 4.54 -5.49 -9.56
C TRP A 118 4.20 -5.32 -8.09
N SER A 119 3.94 -6.42 -7.38
CA SER A 119 3.68 -6.41 -5.94
C SER A 119 4.43 -7.50 -5.16
N CYS A 120 5.07 -8.45 -5.83
CA CYS A 120 5.77 -9.55 -5.18
C CYS A 120 6.98 -9.06 -4.38
N TYR A 121 7.12 -9.51 -3.12
CA TYR A 121 8.26 -9.17 -2.27
C TYR A 121 9.54 -9.98 -2.56
N GLU A 122 9.41 -11.18 -3.16
CA GLU A 122 10.56 -12.03 -3.48
C GLU A 122 11.43 -11.46 -4.62
N GLY A 123 10.86 -10.62 -5.48
CA GLY A 123 11.53 -10.20 -6.71
C GLY A 123 11.60 -11.32 -7.76
N GLY A 124 12.59 -11.28 -8.67
CA GLY A 124 12.77 -12.24 -9.75
C GLY A 124 11.94 -11.88 -11.01
N ASP A 125 11.98 -12.78 -12.02
CA ASP A 125 11.32 -12.55 -13.32
C ASP A 125 9.81 -12.81 -13.30
N LYS A 126 9.33 -13.57 -12.31
CA LYS A 126 7.90 -13.90 -12.12
C LYS A 126 7.49 -13.76 -10.67
N PRO A 127 6.22 -13.38 -10.38
CA PRO A 127 5.71 -13.36 -9.02
C PRO A 127 5.79 -14.74 -8.35
N CYS A 128 6.17 -14.80 -7.05
CA CYS A 128 6.30 -16.07 -6.32
C CYS A 128 4.96 -16.78 -6.06
N MET A 129 3.83 -16.08 -6.17
CA MET A 129 2.45 -16.52 -5.92
C MET A 129 2.17 -17.03 -4.50
N LYS A 130 3.10 -16.86 -3.57
CA LYS A 130 3.06 -17.43 -2.21
C LYS A 130 3.14 -16.37 -1.11
N CYS A 131 3.81 -15.23 -1.33
CA CYS A 131 3.86 -14.16 -0.34
C CYS A 131 2.51 -13.47 -0.18
N GLY A 132 2.29 -12.80 0.94
CA GLY A 132 1.02 -12.16 1.28
C GLY A 132 0.48 -11.25 0.17
N THR A 133 1.35 -10.40 -0.41
CA THR A 133 0.96 -9.50 -1.51
C THR A 133 0.54 -10.22 -2.79
N CYS A 134 1.18 -11.34 -3.14
CA CYS A 134 0.77 -12.15 -4.28
C CYS A 134 -0.60 -12.79 -4.05
N ILE A 135 -0.81 -13.37 -2.85
CA ILE A 135 -2.09 -13.99 -2.48
C ILE A 135 -3.23 -12.96 -2.56
N ASP A 136 -3.02 -11.77 -1.99
CA ASP A 136 -4.05 -10.72 -1.98
C ASP A 136 -4.29 -10.14 -3.38
N ARG A 137 -3.23 -10.01 -4.19
CA ARG A 137 -3.37 -9.56 -5.58
C ARG A 137 -4.19 -10.54 -6.40
N ILE A 138 -3.88 -11.84 -6.34
CA ILE A 138 -4.63 -12.88 -7.04
C ILE A 138 -6.10 -12.84 -6.64
N LYS A 139 -6.41 -12.83 -5.35
CA LYS A 139 -7.79 -12.75 -4.84
C LYS A 139 -8.53 -11.51 -5.33
N ALA A 140 -7.84 -10.36 -5.41
CA ALA A 140 -8.45 -9.13 -5.87
C ALA A 140 -8.84 -9.18 -7.37
N PHE A 141 -8.04 -9.84 -8.21
CA PHE A 141 -8.39 -10.07 -9.61
C PHE A 141 -9.53 -11.11 -9.75
N GLU A 142 -9.45 -12.23 -9.01
CA GLU A 142 -10.51 -13.25 -8.97
C GLU A 142 -11.86 -12.68 -8.54
N ALA A 143 -11.89 -11.80 -7.54
CA ALA A 143 -13.11 -11.11 -7.10
C ALA A 143 -13.74 -10.23 -8.18
N ASN A 144 -12.97 -9.86 -9.21
CA ASN A 144 -13.45 -9.14 -10.38
C ASN A 144 -13.67 -10.04 -11.61
N ASN A 145 -13.62 -11.38 -11.45
CA ASN A 145 -13.74 -12.36 -12.52
C ASN A 145 -12.72 -12.17 -13.66
N VAL A 146 -11.53 -11.69 -13.35
CA VAL A 146 -10.44 -11.45 -14.29
C VAL A 146 -9.19 -12.17 -13.80
N LYS A 147 -8.42 -12.77 -14.70
CA LYS A 147 -7.09 -13.32 -14.39
C LYS A 147 -6.09 -12.17 -14.29
N ASP A 148 -5.17 -12.25 -13.33
CA ASP A 148 -4.11 -11.25 -13.19
C ASP A 148 -3.17 -11.30 -14.41
N PRO A 149 -3.04 -10.20 -15.19
CA PRO A 149 -2.23 -10.19 -16.40
C PRO A 149 -0.74 -10.47 -16.19
N VAL A 150 -0.22 -10.18 -14.99
CA VAL A 150 1.20 -10.44 -14.65
C VAL A 150 1.52 -11.94 -14.60
N LEU A 151 0.52 -12.80 -14.38
CA LEU A 151 0.73 -14.25 -14.29
C LEU A 151 0.87 -14.92 -15.67
N GLY A 152 0.64 -14.18 -16.75
CA GLY A 152 0.63 -14.72 -18.11
C GLY A 152 -0.59 -15.61 -18.39
N GLU A 153 -0.66 -16.14 -19.60
CA GLU A 153 -1.66 -17.16 -20.01
C GLU A 153 -1.38 -18.52 -19.36
#